data_2827c2be0806d13a01516403f9a45b7c
#
_entry.id   2827c2be0806d13a01516403f9a45b7c
#
_cell.length_a   1.000
_cell.length_b   1.000
_cell.length_c   1.000
_cell.angle_alpha   90.00
_cell.angle_beta   90.00
_cell.angle_gamma   90.00
#
_symmetry.space_group_name_H-M   'P 1'
#
loop_
_entity.id
_entity.type
_entity.pdbx_description
1 polymer ?
#
loop_
_entity_poly.entity_id
_entity_poly.type
_entity_poly.pdbx_seq_one_letter_code
_entity_poly.pdbx_strand_id
1 'polypeptide(L)'
;MKVELRYAAHPTDVKNYDTDMLRKEFLIENVFIPDEISLVYSMYDRYMVGGAMPVKKQLNLETTDELKSEHFLDRREMGILNVGGDAIIDTEGKTYKLAFKEALYLGKGTHNVVFKSADQKKPAKLYINSAPAHHAYPCRKVTLADAEVVVLGKMESSNHRTVNKLLVNSVIETCQLQMGMTELKTGSVWNTMPVHTHSRRMEAYFYFEVPDKQAICHFMGDPDETRHIWMKNEQAVLSPSWSIHSAAGTSNYTFVWGMAGENLDYGDMDIRQPDTLK
;
A
#
# COMPACT_ATOMS: atom_id res chain seq x y z
N MET A 1 -4.73 19.25 1.24
CA MET A 1 -3.93 17.99 1.24
C MET A 1 -2.74 18.17 2.18
N LYS A 2 -2.31 17.13 2.87
CA LYS A 2 -1.13 17.12 3.74
C LYS A 2 -0.12 16.09 3.21
N VAL A 3 1.14 16.49 3.11
CA VAL A 3 2.24 15.58 2.70
C VAL A 3 3.34 15.65 3.75
N GLU A 4 3.73 14.48 4.25
CA GLU A 4 4.88 14.31 5.15
C GLU A 4 6.05 13.74 4.34
N LEU A 5 7.20 14.40 4.39
CA LEU A 5 8.42 13.92 3.73
C LEU A 5 9.21 13.03 4.68
N ARG A 6 9.56 11.81 4.23
CA ARG A 6 10.45 10.89 4.95
C ARG A 6 11.67 10.55 4.10
N TYR A 7 12.86 10.84 4.63
CA TYR A 7 14.11 10.48 4.00
C TYR A 7 14.41 8.99 4.15
N ALA A 8 15.19 8.44 3.23
CA ALA A 8 15.59 7.04 3.30
C ALA A 8 16.62 6.83 4.42
N ALA A 9 16.32 5.94 5.35
CA ALA A 9 17.23 5.53 6.40
C ALA A 9 18.20 4.46 5.88
N HIS A 10 19.48 4.54 6.29
CA HIS A 10 20.47 3.54 5.92
C HIS A 10 20.30 2.28 6.78
N PRO A 11 20.39 1.05 6.23
CA PRO A 11 20.17 -0.19 6.99
C PRO A 11 21.13 -0.31 8.21
N THR A 12 22.37 0.17 8.09
CA THR A 12 23.34 0.17 9.20
C THR A 12 22.90 1.05 10.38
N ASP A 13 22.14 2.12 10.12
CA ASP A 13 21.62 2.99 11.17
C ASP A 13 20.38 2.40 11.82
N VAL A 14 19.50 1.81 11.02
CA VAL A 14 18.21 1.23 11.45
C VAL A 14 18.38 0.12 12.48
N LYS A 15 19.44 -0.67 12.41
CA LYS A 15 19.72 -1.69 13.43
C LYS A 15 19.87 -1.12 14.85
N ASN A 16 20.17 0.18 14.99
CA ASN A 16 20.30 0.87 16.27
C ASN A 16 19.04 1.65 16.68
N TYR A 17 18.00 1.65 15.86
CA TYR A 17 16.76 2.36 16.16
C TYR A 17 16.00 1.68 17.30
N ASP A 18 15.56 2.47 18.26
CA ASP A 18 14.60 2.04 19.25
C ASP A 18 13.16 1.98 18.65
N THR A 19 12.21 1.57 19.47
CA THR A 19 10.83 1.41 19.07
C THR A 19 10.23 2.72 18.52
N ASP A 20 10.50 3.85 19.16
CA ASP A 20 9.94 5.15 18.76
C ASP A 20 10.52 5.61 17.42
N MET A 21 11.82 5.43 17.21
CA MET A 21 12.46 5.74 15.93
C MET A 21 11.95 4.83 14.80
N LEU A 22 11.83 3.51 15.03
CA LEU A 22 11.27 2.59 14.02
C LEU A 22 9.86 3.00 13.62
N ARG A 23 9.01 3.32 14.59
CA ARG A 23 7.64 3.78 14.35
C ARG A 23 7.62 5.10 13.58
N LYS A 24 8.45 6.06 13.97
CA LYS A 24 8.52 7.37 13.32
C LYS A 24 8.96 7.24 11.85
N GLU A 25 9.95 6.42 11.57
CA GLU A 25 10.52 6.29 10.23
C GLU A 25 9.65 5.43 9.29
N PHE A 26 9.05 4.36 9.78
CA PHE A 26 8.40 3.37 8.92
C PHE A 26 6.90 3.27 9.08
N LEU A 27 6.32 3.55 10.26
CA LEU A 27 4.89 3.42 10.48
C LEU A 27 4.12 4.67 10.03
N ILE A 28 2.99 4.46 9.34
CA ILE A 28 2.00 5.49 9.03
C ILE A 28 0.77 5.18 9.86
N GLU A 29 0.60 5.89 10.98
CA GLU A 29 -0.47 5.61 11.94
C GLU A 29 -1.83 6.10 11.47
N ASN A 30 -1.88 7.25 10.80
CA ASN A 30 -3.10 7.93 10.40
C ASN A 30 -3.24 7.96 8.88
N VAL A 31 -3.65 6.85 8.28
CA VAL A 31 -3.88 6.75 6.83
C VAL A 31 -5.14 7.52 6.44
N PHE A 32 -6.19 7.45 7.25
CA PHE A 32 -7.48 8.10 6.98
C PHE A 32 -7.79 9.18 8.00
N ILE A 33 -7.79 10.43 7.54
CA ILE A 33 -8.18 11.60 8.31
C ILE A 33 -9.45 12.15 7.65
N PRO A 34 -10.56 12.34 8.41
CA PRO A 34 -11.79 12.88 7.86
C PRO A 34 -11.60 14.20 7.12
N ASP A 35 -12.12 14.28 5.90
CA ASP A 35 -12.07 15.45 5.03
C ASP A 35 -10.65 15.89 4.62
N GLU A 36 -9.69 14.94 4.60
CA GLU A 36 -8.29 15.21 4.22
C GLU A 36 -7.74 14.13 3.26
N ILE A 37 -6.81 14.53 2.40
CA ILE A 37 -5.86 13.66 1.72
C ILE A 37 -4.56 13.74 2.51
N SER A 38 -4.12 12.63 3.10
CA SER A 38 -2.89 12.53 3.89
C SER A 38 -1.93 11.54 3.23
N LEU A 39 -0.75 12.00 2.84
CA LEU A 39 0.27 11.19 2.16
C LEU A 39 1.61 11.30 2.87
N VAL A 40 2.34 10.21 2.90
CA VAL A 40 3.77 10.17 3.22
C VAL A 40 4.54 10.03 1.90
N TYR A 41 5.41 10.99 1.62
CA TYR A 41 6.35 10.93 0.51
C TYR A 41 7.67 10.35 0.99
N SER A 42 7.89 9.10 0.68
CA SER A 42 9.12 8.38 1.01
C SER A 42 10.19 8.57 -0.07
N MET A 43 11.43 8.74 0.36
CA MET A 43 12.58 8.77 -0.56
C MET A 43 13.03 7.37 -1.02
N TYR A 44 12.46 6.28 -0.47
CA TYR A 44 12.57 4.95 -1.06
C TYR A 44 11.75 4.93 -2.37
N ASP A 45 12.43 4.75 -3.49
CA ASP A 45 11.86 4.76 -4.85
C ASP A 45 10.89 5.93 -5.13
N ARG A 46 10.97 7.03 -4.35
CA ARG A 46 10.10 8.21 -4.45
C ARG A 46 8.62 7.83 -4.38
N TYR A 47 8.31 6.83 -3.56
CA TYR A 47 6.97 6.28 -3.40
C TYR A 47 6.14 7.09 -2.42
N MET A 48 4.89 7.31 -2.73
CA MET A 48 3.93 7.95 -1.84
C MET A 48 2.89 6.96 -1.36
N VAL A 49 2.60 6.99 -0.05
CA VAL A 49 1.64 6.11 0.63
C VAL A 49 0.73 6.94 1.52
N GLY A 50 -0.55 6.66 1.52
CA GLY A 50 -1.50 7.31 2.43
C GLY A 50 -2.94 7.07 2.02
N GLY A 51 -3.80 8.04 2.25
CA GLY A 51 -5.22 7.88 1.96
C GLY A 51 -5.99 9.18 1.83
N ALA A 52 -7.24 9.03 1.38
CA ALA A 52 -8.23 10.09 1.31
C ALA A 52 -9.56 9.61 1.91
N MET A 53 -10.15 10.43 2.79
CA MET A 53 -11.42 10.12 3.44
C MET A 53 -12.39 11.30 3.32
N PRO A 54 -13.09 11.46 2.17
CA PRO A 54 -14.10 12.48 1.99
C PRO A 54 -15.34 12.15 2.82
N VAL A 55 -15.67 12.96 3.84
CA VAL A 55 -16.84 12.78 4.71
C VAL A 55 -17.90 13.85 4.43
N LYS A 56 -17.59 15.11 4.70
CA LYS A 56 -18.51 16.26 4.55
C LYS A 56 -18.31 17.03 3.26
N LYS A 57 -17.13 16.92 2.65
CA LYS A 57 -16.75 17.62 1.42
C LYS A 57 -16.00 16.68 0.46
N GLN A 58 -16.05 17.02 -0.81
CA GLN A 58 -15.15 16.43 -1.80
C GLN A 58 -13.69 16.86 -1.56
N LEU A 59 -12.75 16.02 -1.98
CA LEU A 59 -11.33 16.28 -1.84
C LEU A 59 -10.68 16.34 -3.22
N ASN A 60 -10.02 17.45 -3.52
CA ASN A 60 -9.28 17.62 -4.77
C ASN A 60 -7.84 17.14 -4.56
N LEU A 61 -7.33 16.35 -5.51
CA LEU A 61 -5.92 15.96 -5.54
C LEU A 61 -5.09 17.14 -6.05
N GLU A 62 -4.49 17.87 -5.13
CA GLU A 62 -3.61 19.00 -5.41
C GLU A 62 -2.17 18.52 -5.61
N THR A 63 -1.34 19.32 -6.26
CA THR A 63 0.11 19.08 -6.29
C THR A 63 0.77 19.52 -4.99
N THR A 64 2.05 19.23 -4.83
CA THR A 64 2.89 19.68 -3.71
C THR A 64 4.18 20.30 -4.23
N ASP A 65 4.80 21.14 -3.41
CA ASP A 65 6.06 21.81 -3.76
C ASP A 65 7.18 20.81 -4.08
N GLU A 66 7.19 19.65 -3.44
CA GLU A 66 8.21 18.62 -3.65
C GLU A 66 8.16 18.05 -5.07
N LEU A 67 6.99 18.00 -5.69
CA LEU A 67 6.81 17.46 -7.05
C LEU A 67 7.26 18.43 -8.14
N LYS A 68 7.30 19.76 -7.86
CA LYS A 68 7.65 20.78 -8.86
C LYS A 68 6.95 20.58 -10.19
N SER A 69 5.64 20.30 -10.13
CA SER A 69 4.76 20.06 -11.27
C SER A 69 3.44 20.80 -11.07
N GLU A 70 2.75 21.14 -12.15
CA GLU A 70 1.48 21.86 -12.11
C GLU A 70 0.37 20.96 -11.53
N HIS A 71 0.37 19.67 -11.90
CA HIS A 71 -0.58 18.69 -11.40
C HIS A 71 0.15 17.51 -10.75
N PHE A 72 -0.52 16.82 -9.82
CA PHE A 72 0.07 15.73 -9.04
C PHE A 72 0.58 14.58 -9.93
N LEU A 73 -0.17 14.22 -10.97
CA LEU A 73 0.14 13.09 -11.84
C LEU A 73 0.90 13.47 -13.13
N ASP A 74 1.43 14.69 -13.26
CA ASP A 74 2.22 15.07 -14.45
C ASP A 74 3.43 14.15 -14.70
N ARG A 75 4.00 13.60 -13.63
CA ARG A 75 5.19 12.73 -13.67
C ARG A 75 5.03 11.45 -12.86
N ARG A 76 3.80 11.11 -12.47
CA ARG A 76 3.50 10.01 -11.57
C ARG A 76 2.28 9.21 -12.04
N GLU A 77 2.19 8.00 -11.58
CA GLU A 77 1.01 7.14 -11.64
C GLU A 77 0.47 6.90 -10.23
N MET A 78 -0.78 6.48 -10.11
CA MET A 78 -1.43 6.25 -8.83
C MET A 78 -2.32 5.02 -8.85
N GLY A 79 -2.19 4.19 -7.83
CA GLY A 79 -3.11 3.12 -7.49
C GLY A 79 -3.96 3.51 -6.27
N ILE A 80 -5.23 3.22 -6.35
CA ILE A 80 -6.21 3.49 -5.30
C ILE A 80 -6.96 2.21 -5.01
N LEU A 81 -7.11 1.84 -3.72
CA LEU A 81 -8.00 0.77 -3.28
C LEU A 81 -9.04 1.33 -2.31
N ASN A 82 -10.32 1.10 -2.57
CA ASN A 82 -11.36 1.52 -1.64
C ASN A 82 -11.58 0.47 -0.54
N VAL A 83 -11.37 0.87 0.71
CA VAL A 83 -11.57 0.02 1.92
C VAL A 83 -12.67 0.58 2.84
N GLY A 84 -13.52 1.45 2.33
CA GLY A 84 -14.64 2.07 3.05
C GLY A 84 -15.98 1.89 2.33
N GLY A 85 -16.89 2.85 2.53
CA GLY A 85 -18.14 2.94 1.76
C GLY A 85 -17.88 3.26 0.29
N ASP A 86 -18.92 3.21 -0.54
CA ASP A 86 -18.80 3.44 -1.98
C ASP A 86 -18.21 4.83 -2.30
N ALA A 87 -17.24 4.85 -3.18
CA ALA A 87 -16.53 6.04 -3.63
C ALA A 87 -16.93 6.45 -5.05
N ILE A 88 -16.87 7.77 -5.29
CA ILE A 88 -16.95 8.36 -6.61
C ILE A 88 -15.65 9.13 -6.84
N ILE A 89 -14.94 8.81 -7.91
CA ILE A 89 -13.70 9.48 -8.30
C ILE A 89 -13.90 10.10 -9.66
N ASP A 90 -13.91 11.42 -9.69
CA ASP A 90 -13.96 12.17 -10.94
C ASP A 90 -12.55 12.50 -11.41
N THR A 91 -12.35 12.43 -12.70
CA THR A 91 -11.14 12.87 -13.41
C THR A 91 -11.58 13.73 -14.58
N GLU A 92 -10.64 14.32 -15.30
CA GLU A 92 -10.97 15.04 -16.52
C GLU A 92 -11.71 14.14 -17.51
N GLY A 93 -12.99 14.42 -17.70
CA GLY A 93 -13.86 13.73 -18.66
C GLY A 93 -14.37 12.35 -18.26
N LYS A 94 -14.07 11.82 -17.06
CA LYS A 94 -14.54 10.49 -16.65
C LYS A 94 -14.80 10.37 -15.15
N THR A 95 -15.89 9.69 -14.81
CA THR A 95 -16.27 9.34 -13.43
C THR A 95 -16.11 7.83 -13.20
N TYR A 96 -15.47 7.45 -12.10
CA TYR A 96 -15.32 6.07 -11.66
C TYR A 96 -16.07 5.88 -10.35
N LYS A 97 -16.82 4.79 -10.25
CA LYS A 97 -17.45 4.34 -8.99
C LYS A 97 -16.69 3.12 -8.48
N LEU A 98 -16.23 3.19 -7.24
CA LEU A 98 -15.51 2.10 -6.58
C LEU A 98 -16.32 1.60 -5.38
N ALA A 99 -16.72 0.35 -5.42
CA ALA A 99 -17.22 -0.36 -4.26
C ALA A 99 -16.07 -0.80 -3.33
N PHE A 100 -16.41 -1.37 -2.19
CA PHE A 100 -15.43 -1.94 -1.25
C PHE A 100 -14.55 -3.00 -1.93
N LYS A 101 -13.22 -2.91 -1.73
CA LYS A 101 -12.19 -3.78 -2.32
C LYS A 101 -12.04 -3.66 -3.86
N GLU A 102 -12.58 -2.63 -4.47
CA GLU A 102 -12.28 -2.31 -5.86
C GLU A 102 -11.13 -1.30 -5.98
N ALA A 103 -10.32 -1.46 -7.02
CA ALA A 103 -9.16 -0.64 -7.29
C ALA A 103 -9.35 0.28 -8.51
N LEU A 104 -8.60 1.38 -8.54
CA LEU A 104 -8.49 2.28 -9.68
C LEU A 104 -7.02 2.60 -9.92
N TYR A 105 -6.58 2.43 -11.15
CA TYR A 105 -5.32 2.95 -11.64
C TYR A 105 -5.54 4.27 -12.35
N LEU A 106 -4.78 5.29 -11.99
CA LEU A 106 -4.69 6.58 -12.67
C LEU A 106 -3.30 6.73 -13.27
N GLY A 107 -3.25 6.84 -14.59
CA GLY A 107 -2.00 6.98 -15.34
C GLY A 107 -1.43 8.39 -15.28
N LYS A 108 -0.16 8.51 -15.62
CA LYS A 108 0.54 9.79 -15.79
C LYS A 108 -0.25 10.72 -16.71
N GLY A 109 -0.32 12.01 -16.33
CA GLY A 109 -1.04 13.04 -17.09
C GLY A 109 -2.53 13.11 -16.79
N THR A 110 -3.05 12.35 -15.82
CA THR A 110 -4.44 12.49 -15.37
C THR A 110 -4.57 13.73 -14.50
N HIS A 111 -5.52 14.61 -14.85
CA HIS A 111 -5.75 15.87 -14.16
C HIS A 111 -7.14 15.93 -13.50
N ASN A 112 -7.36 16.97 -12.68
CA ASN A 112 -8.64 17.27 -12.03
C ASN A 112 -9.25 16.09 -11.26
N VAL A 113 -8.40 15.36 -10.52
CA VAL A 113 -8.85 14.21 -9.72
C VAL A 113 -9.57 14.69 -8.47
N VAL A 114 -10.83 14.25 -8.30
CA VAL A 114 -11.68 14.60 -7.16
C VAL A 114 -12.24 13.34 -6.51
N PHE A 115 -12.06 13.23 -5.20
CA PHE A 115 -12.56 12.11 -4.40
C PHE A 115 -13.85 12.49 -3.66
N LYS A 116 -14.84 11.60 -3.70
CA LYS A 116 -16.15 11.79 -3.05
C LYS A 116 -16.61 10.47 -2.43
N SER A 117 -17.35 10.55 -1.33
CA SER A 117 -18.16 9.43 -0.83
C SER A 117 -19.53 9.45 -1.47
N ALA A 118 -20.08 8.30 -1.81
CA ALA A 118 -21.46 8.18 -2.28
C ALA A 118 -22.47 8.46 -1.15
N ASP A 119 -22.08 8.10 0.10
CA ASP A 119 -22.87 8.35 1.30
C ASP A 119 -21.96 8.87 2.43
N GLN A 120 -22.28 10.06 2.95
CA GLN A 120 -21.53 10.66 4.07
C GLN A 120 -21.64 9.86 5.38
N LYS A 121 -22.69 9.09 5.58
CA LYS A 121 -22.88 8.23 6.77
C LYS A 121 -21.99 6.98 6.71
N LYS A 122 -21.57 6.58 5.50
CA LYS A 122 -20.65 5.49 5.24
C LYS A 122 -19.55 5.97 4.30
N PRO A 123 -18.61 6.79 4.81
CA PRO A 123 -17.63 7.45 3.96
C PRO A 123 -16.71 6.44 3.27
N ALA A 124 -16.28 6.81 2.07
CA ALA A 124 -15.23 6.11 1.37
C ALA A 124 -13.89 6.26 2.12
N LYS A 125 -13.07 5.23 2.08
CA LYS A 125 -11.70 5.22 2.58
C LYS A 125 -10.79 4.74 1.45
N LEU A 126 -10.13 5.66 0.81
CA LEU A 126 -9.32 5.43 -0.37
C LEU A 126 -7.86 5.30 0.05
N TYR A 127 -7.34 4.08 0.09
CA TYR A 127 -5.91 3.84 0.26
C TYR A 127 -5.18 4.14 -1.04
N ILE A 128 -4.12 4.93 -0.96
CA ILE A 128 -3.43 5.51 -2.11
C ILE A 128 -1.96 5.13 -2.09
N ASN A 129 -1.50 4.61 -3.23
CA ASN A 129 -0.08 4.48 -3.55
C ASN A 129 0.24 5.23 -4.84
N SER A 130 1.39 5.90 -4.89
CA SER A 130 1.81 6.59 -6.11
C SER A 130 3.32 6.47 -6.32
N ALA A 131 3.72 6.28 -7.57
CA ALA A 131 5.11 6.13 -8.00
C ALA A 131 5.42 7.06 -9.19
N PRO A 132 6.69 7.42 -9.44
CA PRO A 132 7.08 8.10 -10.67
C PRO A 132 6.73 7.28 -11.91
N ALA A 133 6.32 7.95 -12.99
CA ALA A 133 5.92 7.30 -14.22
C ALA A 133 6.60 7.93 -15.46
N HIS A 134 7.15 7.08 -16.32
CA HIS A 134 7.81 7.48 -17.56
C HIS A 134 6.86 7.44 -18.76
N HIS A 135 5.75 6.70 -18.67
CA HIS A 135 4.74 6.53 -19.71
C HIS A 135 3.32 6.80 -19.19
N ALA A 136 2.42 7.23 -20.09
CA ALA A 136 1.01 7.47 -19.77
C ALA A 136 0.16 6.26 -20.18
N TYR A 137 -0.10 5.36 -19.25
CA TYR A 137 -1.04 4.27 -19.43
C TYR A 137 -2.47 4.71 -19.15
N PRO A 138 -3.49 4.11 -19.81
CA PRO A 138 -4.90 4.46 -19.60
C PRO A 138 -5.38 4.23 -18.16
N CYS A 139 -6.16 5.16 -17.61
CA CYS A 139 -6.85 4.94 -16.35
C CYS A 139 -7.83 3.77 -16.43
N ARG A 140 -7.79 2.87 -15.45
CA ARG A 140 -8.61 1.66 -15.44
C ARG A 140 -9.07 1.31 -14.03
N LYS A 141 -10.39 1.10 -13.89
CA LYS A 141 -10.97 0.43 -12.72
C LYS A 141 -10.70 -1.07 -12.82
N VAL A 142 -10.34 -1.67 -11.70
CA VAL A 142 -10.10 -3.12 -11.55
C VAL A 142 -10.93 -3.63 -10.39
N THR A 143 -11.73 -4.65 -10.65
CA THR A 143 -12.56 -5.34 -9.65
C THR A 143 -11.90 -6.66 -9.22
N LEU A 144 -12.45 -7.32 -8.18
CA LEU A 144 -11.98 -8.65 -7.81
C LEU A 144 -12.20 -9.72 -8.93
N ALA A 145 -13.17 -9.48 -9.82
CA ALA A 145 -13.41 -10.37 -10.97
C ALA A 145 -12.34 -10.19 -12.07
N ASP A 146 -11.69 -9.04 -12.14
CA ASP A 146 -10.60 -8.77 -13.07
C ASP A 146 -9.23 -9.25 -12.54
N ALA A 147 -9.13 -9.52 -11.23
CA ALA A 147 -7.87 -9.82 -10.56
C ALA A 147 -7.29 -11.18 -10.99
N GLU A 148 -5.98 -11.28 -11.04
CA GLU A 148 -5.30 -12.57 -11.03
C GLU A 148 -5.30 -13.10 -9.59
N VAL A 149 -6.04 -14.18 -9.34
CA VAL A 149 -6.24 -14.74 -7.99
C VAL A 149 -5.41 -15.98 -7.78
N VAL A 150 -4.63 -16.01 -6.68
CA VAL A 150 -3.83 -17.16 -6.27
C VAL A 150 -4.15 -17.53 -4.82
N VAL A 151 -4.40 -18.81 -4.56
CA VAL A 151 -4.58 -19.33 -3.20
C VAL A 151 -3.26 -19.98 -2.76
N LEU A 152 -2.71 -19.51 -1.65
CA LEU A 152 -1.42 -19.94 -1.13
C LEU A 152 -1.50 -20.41 0.32
N GLY A 153 -0.50 -21.20 0.72
CA GLY A 153 -0.36 -21.70 2.08
C GLY A 153 -1.39 -22.77 2.45
N LYS A 154 -1.37 -23.18 3.71
CA LYS A 154 -2.25 -24.22 4.29
C LYS A 154 -2.63 -23.82 5.71
N MET A 155 -3.72 -24.41 6.22
CA MET A 155 -4.17 -24.19 7.60
C MET A 155 -3.16 -24.73 8.61
N GLU A 156 -2.51 -25.86 8.30
CA GLU A 156 -1.49 -26.49 9.16
C GLU A 156 -0.29 -25.59 9.42
N SER A 157 0.03 -24.69 8.49
CA SER A 157 1.10 -23.69 8.62
C SER A 157 0.58 -22.31 9.00
N SER A 158 -0.72 -22.16 9.32
CA SER A 158 -1.37 -20.91 9.72
C SER A 158 -1.16 -19.75 8.73
N ASN A 159 -1.01 -20.05 7.44
CA ASN A 159 -0.77 -19.05 6.37
C ASN A 159 -1.67 -19.25 5.13
N HIS A 160 -2.79 -19.95 5.27
CA HIS A 160 -3.75 -20.11 4.17
C HIS A 160 -4.38 -18.76 3.81
N ARG A 161 -4.21 -18.32 2.57
CA ARG A 161 -4.59 -16.97 2.13
C ARG A 161 -4.95 -16.91 0.66
N THR A 162 -5.76 -15.92 0.30
CA THR A 162 -6.05 -15.57 -1.09
C THR A 162 -5.29 -14.30 -1.45
N VAL A 163 -4.50 -14.35 -2.51
CA VAL A 163 -3.78 -13.19 -3.07
C VAL A 163 -4.55 -12.72 -4.29
N ASN A 164 -5.06 -11.49 -4.24
CA ASN A 164 -5.77 -10.83 -5.34
C ASN A 164 -4.80 -9.80 -5.95
N LYS A 165 -4.19 -10.14 -7.06
CA LYS A 165 -3.32 -9.25 -7.82
C LYS A 165 -4.20 -8.32 -8.67
N LEU A 166 -4.23 -7.03 -8.34
CA LEU A 166 -5.14 -6.05 -8.94
C LEU A 166 -4.43 -5.18 -9.98
N LEU A 167 -3.41 -4.45 -9.57
CA LEU A 167 -2.62 -3.57 -10.42
C LEU A 167 -1.24 -4.19 -10.60
N VAL A 168 -1.15 -5.19 -11.46
CA VAL A 168 0.10 -5.88 -11.84
C VAL A 168 0.09 -6.09 -13.35
N ASN A 169 1.26 -6.26 -13.97
CA ASN A 169 1.41 -6.31 -15.43
C ASN A 169 0.60 -7.42 -16.11
N SER A 170 0.25 -8.50 -15.42
CA SER A 170 -0.64 -9.54 -15.95
C SER A 170 -2.12 -9.12 -16.00
N VAL A 171 -2.51 -8.05 -15.30
CA VAL A 171 -3.90 -7.52 -15.23
C VAL A 171 -4.02 -6.20 -15.96
N ILE A 172 -3.12 -5.26 -15.67
CA ILE A 172 -3.04 -3.94 -16.33
C ILE A 172 -1.58 -3.53 -16.51
N GLU A 173 -1.31 -2.74 -17.54
CA GLU A 173 0.00 -2.12 -17.72
C GLU A 173 0.18 -0.93 -16.79
N THR A 174 1.33 -0.85 -16.12
CA THR A 174 1.79 0.26 -15.27
C THR A 174 3.25 0.56 -15.55
N CYS A 175 3.78 1.70 -15.09
CA CYS A 175 5.20 1.98 -15.26
C CYS A 175 6.06 1.17 -14.28
N GLN A 176 5.77 1.27 -13.00
CA GLN A 176 6.49 0.55 -11.95
C GLN A 176 5.60 0.28 -10.71
N LEU A 177 4.43 0.91 -10.64
CA LEU A 177 3.49 0.69 -9.54
C LEU A 177 2.84 -0.68 -9.68
N GLN A 178 2.97 -1.49 -8.65
CA GLN A 178 2.19 -2.72 -8.51
C GLN A 178 1.43 -2.69 -7.19
N MET A 179 0.22 -3.24 -7.18
CA MET A 179 -0.65 -3.23 -6.01
C MET A 179 -1.63 -4.38 -6.04
N GLY A 180 -1.83 -4.99 -4.90
CA GLY A 180 -2.84 -6.02 -4.72
C GLY A 180 -3.20 -6.18 -3.26
N MET A 181 -4.02 -7.18 -2.99
CA MET A 181 -4.59 -7.43 -1.68
C MET A 181 -4.49 -8.91 -1.33
N THR A 182 -4.13 -9.19 -0.09
CA THR A 182 -4.08 -10.56 0.44
C THR A 182 -5.03 -10.69 1.62
N GLU A 183 -5.92 -11.68 1.55
CA GLU A 183 -6.91 -12.01 2.56
C GLU A 183 -6.54 -13.31 3.26
N LEU A 184 -6.21 -13.26 4.55
CA LEU A 184 -5.94 -14.45 5.35
C LEU A 184 -7.25 -15.17 5.68
N LYS A 185 -7.28 -16.47 5.51
CA LYS A 185 -8.42 -17.29 5.90
C LYS A 185 -8.50 -17.41 7.43
N THR A 186 -9.70 -17.56 7.95
CA THR A 186 -9.93 -17.77 9.40
C THR A 186 -9.01 -18.88 9.93
N GLY A 187 -8.29 -18.59 11.02
CA GLY A 187 -7.28 -19.47 11.61
C GLY A 187 -5.87 -19.29 11.06
N SER A 188 -5.69 -18.49 10.00
CA SER A 188 -4.39 -18.11 9.48
C SER A 188 -3.98 -16.75 10.00
N VAL A 189 -2.74 -16.61 10.41
CA VAL A 189 -2.20 -15.38 11.04
C VAL A 189 -0.92 -14.90 10.39
N TRP A 190 -0.20 -15.75 9.63
CA TRP A 190 1.04 -15.40 8.95
C TRP A 190 0.81 -14.92 7.52
N ASN A 191 1.41 -13.81 7.17
CA ASN A 191 1.57 -13.40 5.77
C ASN A 191 3.04 -13.42 5.36
N THR A 192 3.30 -13.55 4.06
CA THR A 192 4.62 -13.42 3.43
C THR A 192 5.68 -14.27 4.15
N MET A 193 5.36 -15.53 4.37
CA MET A 193 6.27 -16.51 4.94
C MET A 193 6.37 -17.70 3.97
N PRO A 194 7.57 -18.05 3.47
CA PRO A 194 8.89 -17.47 3.76
C PRO A 194 8.99 -15.98 3.42
N VAL A 195 9.85 -15.28 4.15
CA VAL A 195 10.11 -13.85 3.92
C VAL A 195 11.01 -13.64 2.72
N HIS A 196 11.05 -12.41 2.21
CA HIS A 196 11.96 -12.02 1.14
C HIS A 196 12.37 -10.55 1.26
N THR A 197 13.40 -10.18 0.52
CA THR A 197 13.81 -8.81 0.24
C THR A 197 13.77 -8.57 -1.27
N HIS A 198 14.06 -7.37 -1.69
CA HIS A 198 14.21 -7.02 -3.11
C HIS A 198 15.47 -6.20 -3.29
N SER A 199 16.17 -6.40 -4.40
CA SER A 199 17.36 -5.60 -4.70
C SER A 199 17.00 -4.17 -5.11
N ARG A 200 15.90 -3.98 -5.88
CA ARG A 200 15.52 -2.71 -6.50
C ARG A 200 14.02 -2.46 -6.47
N ARG A 201 13.37 -2.73 -5.34
CA ARG A 201 11.93 -2.48 -5.13
C ARG A 201 11.64 -2.23 -3.65
N MET A 202 10.95 -1.13 -3.35
CA MET A 202 10.36 -0.92 -2.03
C MET A 202 8.93 -1.43 -2.00
N GLU A 203 8.42 -1.76 -0.83
CA GLU A 203 7.01 -2.09 -0.61
C GLU A 203 6.39 -1.26 0.51
N ALA A 204 5.07 -1.15 0.49
CA ALA A 204 4.27 -0.65 1.60
C ALA A 204 3.14 -1.63 1.88
N TYR A 205 2.98 -2.00 3.15
CA TYR A 205 1.86 -2.81 3.60
C TYR A 205 0.86 -1.94 4.36
N PHE A 206 -0.40 -2.08 4.01
CA PHE A 206 -1.52 -1.44 4.72
C PHE A 206 -2.45 -2.53 5.24
N TYR A 207 -2.65 -2.57 6.55
CA TYR A 207 -3.46 -3.60 7.21
C TYR A 207 -4.87 -3.09 7.51
N PHE A 208 -5.87 -3.87 7.13
CA PHE A 208 -7.28 -3.57 7.41
C PHE A 208 -8.07 -4.86 7.69
N GLU A 209 -9.35 -4.73 8.06
CA GLU A 209 -10.14 -5.86 8.56
C GLU A 209 -9.44 -6.57 9.74
N VAL A 210 -8.69 -5.81 10.54
CA VAL A 210 -8.14 -6.27 11.81
C VAL A 210 -9.23 -6.12 12.86
N PRO A 211 -9.71 -7.19 13.50
CA PRO A 211 -10.79 -7.11 14.47
C PRO A 211 -10.44 -6.23 15.68
N ASP A 212 -11.46 -5.69 16.36
CA ASP A 212 -11.26 -4.89 17.55
C ASP A 212 -10.41 -5.62 18.59
N LYS A 213 -9.50 -4.88 19.25
CA LYS A 213 -8.54 -5.38 20.24
C LYS A 213 -7.53 -6.40 19.72
N GLN A 214 -7.50 -6.64 18.41
CA GLN A 214 -6.44 -7.44 17.77
C GLN A 214 -5.33 -6.53 17.23
N ALA A 215 -4.16 -7.10 17.02
CA ALA A 215 -2.99 -6.38 16.54
C ALA A 215 -2.17 -7.25 15.59
N ILE A 216 -1.31 -6.59 14.84
CA ILE A 216 -0.37 -7.22 13.90
C ILE A 216 1.04 -6.91 14.34
N CYS A 217 1.88 -7.93 14.46
CA CYS A 217 3.31 -7.79 14.57
C CYS A 217 3.90 -7.85 13.18
N HIS A 218 4.28 -6.69 12.64
CA HIS A 218 4.95 -6.58 11.35
C HIS A 218 6.45 -6.74 11.56
N PHE A 219 7.04 -7.74 10.89
CA PHE A 219 8.48 -8.00 10.90
C PHE A 219 9.14 -7.25 9.76
N MET A 220 10.22 -6.54 10.07
CA MET A 220 11.01 -5.75 9.14
C MET A 220 12.51 -5.85 9.49
N GLY A 221 13.34 -5.13 8.78
CA GLY A 221 14.77 -5.09 9.00
C GLY A 221 15.54 -5.96 8.02
N ASP A 222 16.87 -5.92 8.14
CA ASP A 222 17.76 -6.85 7.43
C ASP A 222 17.46 -8.29 7.89
N PRO A 223 17.49 -9.31 7.01
CA PRO A 223 17.27 -10.70 7.40
C PRO A 223 18.19 -11.20 8.53
N ASP A 224 19.38 -10.64 8.66
CA ASP A 224 20.34 -10.96 9.71
C ASP A 224 20.22 -10.06 10.96
N GLU A 225 19.29 -9.07 10.94
CA GLU A 225 19.04 -8.12 12.05
C GLU A 225 17.58 -7.69 12.04
N THR A 226 16.68 -8.64 12.35
CA THR A 226 15.22 -8.38 12.24
C THR A 226 14.71 -7.46 13.35
N ARG A 227 13.68 -6.71 13.02
CA ARG A 227 12.93 -5.80 13.89
C ARG A 227 11.44 -6.06 13.75
N HIS A 228 10.65 -5.46 14.60
CA HIS A 228 9.20 -5.53 14.49
C HIS A 228 8.51 -4.21 14.86
N ILE A 229 7.32 -4.01 14.33
CA ILE A 229 6.43 -2.89 14.65
C ILE A 229 5.04 -3.45 14.94
N TRP A 230 4.50 -3.17 16.14
CA TRP A 230 3.11 -3.47 16.44
C TRP A 230 2.18 -2.47 15.75
N MET A 231 1.22 -2.98 15.00
CA MET A 231 0.28 -2.22 14.19
C MET A 231 -1.17 -2.53 14.54
N LYS A 232 -2.03 -1.58 14.24
CA LYS A 232 -3.47 -1.65 14.41
C LYS A 232 -4.19 -1.63 13.07
N ASN A 233 -5.53 -1.76 13.13
CA ASN A 233 -6.38 -1.60 11.96
C ASN A 233 -6.16 -0.24 11.28
N GLU A 234 -6.14 -0.23 9.95
CA GLU A 234 -5.99 0.95 9.10
C GLU A 234 -4.66 1.72 9.28
N GLN A 235 -3.59 1.00 9.58
CA GLN A 235 -2.22 1.52 9.59
C GLN A 235 -1.40 0.95 8.44
N ALA A 236 -0.42 1.72 7.97
CA ALA A 236 0.50 1.29 6.93
C ALA A 236 1.96 1.34 7.41
N VAL A 237 2.82 0.58 6.75
CA VAL A 237 4.26 0.53 7.02
C VAL A 237 5.04 0.56 5.72
N LEU A 238 6.13 1.32 5.72
CA LEU A 238 7.09 1.38 4.62
C LEU A 238 8.14 0.28 4.80
N SER A 239 8.38 -0.48 3.75
CA SER A 239 9.41 -1.52 3.70
C SER A 239 10.45 -1.17 2.63
N PRO A 240 11.65 -0.72 3.03
CA PRO A 240 12.76 -0.50 2.11
C PRO A 240 13.15 -1.79 1.37
N SER A 241 13.84 -1.66 0.24
CA SER A 241 14.30 -2.80 -0.56
C SER A 241 15.12 -3.83 0.22
N TRP A 242 15.97 -3.36 1.15
CA TRP A 242 16.83 -4.20 2.00
C TRP A 242 16.08 -4.88 3.16
N SER A 243 14.86 -4.47 3.44
CA SER A 243 14.07 -4.96 4.57
C SER A 243 13.18 -6.13 4.17
N ILE A 244 13.10 -7.14 5.02
CA ILE A 244 12.00 -8.11 4.96
C ILE A 244 10.68 -7.39 5.27
N HIS A 245 9.57 -7.99 4.81
CA HIS A 245 8.22 -7.50 5.09
C HIS A 245 7.28 -8.70 5.23
N SER A 246 7.05 -9.08 6.46
CA SER A 246 6.18 -10.18 6.86
C SER A 246 5.38 -9.78 8.08
N ALA A 247 4.37 -10.54 8.44
CA ALA A 247 3.64 -10.28 9.68
C ALA A 247 2.97 -11.52 10.25
N ALA A 248 2.73 -11.46 11.57
CA ALA A 248 1.81 -12.36 12.26
C ALA A 248 0.77 -11.55 13.03
N GLY A 249 -0.50 -11.86 12.86
CA GLY A 249 -1.60 -11.23 13.61
C GLY A 249 -2.02 -12.04 14.82
N THR A 250 -2.71 -11.39 15.75
CA THR A 250 -3.43 -12.08 16.84
C THR A 250 -4.78 -12.65 16.37
N SER A 251 -5.19 -12.35 15.14
CA SER A 251 -6.33 -12.90 14.41
C SER A 251 -6.02 -12.88 12.93
N ASN A 252 -6.89 -13.42 12.08
CA ASN A 252 -6.81 -13.21 10.63
C ASN A 252 -7.14 -11.75 10.28
N TYR A 253 -6.63 -11.28 9.15
CA TYR A 253 -6.74 -9.92 8.66
C TYR A 253 -6.58 -9.88 7.15
N THR A 254 -6.82 -8.72 6.58
CA THR A 254 -6.51 -8.42 5.18
C THR A 254 -5.42 -7.34 5.12
N PHE A 255 -4.57 -7.41 4.10
CA PHE A 255 -3.60 -6.35 3.86
C PHE A 255 -3.47 -6.04 2.38
N VAL A 256 -3.21 -4.78 2.08
CA VAL A 256 -2.78 -4.32 0.76
C VAL A 256 -1.27 -4.28 0.74
N TRP A 257 -0.68 -4.83 -0.31
CA TRP A 257 0.70 -4.64 -0.67
C TRP A 257 0.76 -3.73 -1.90
N GLY A 258 1.61 -2.72 -1.80
CA GLY A 258 1.89 -1.79 -2.88
C GLY A 258 3.38 -1.63 -3.02
N MET A 259 3.90 -1.64 -4.24
CA MET A 259 5.33 -1.64 -4.49
C MET A 259 5.70 -0.87 -5.75
N ALA A 260 6.94 -0.38 -5.78
CA ALA A 260 7.55 0.24 -6.94
C ALA A 260 9.06 0.09 -6.94
N GLY A 261 9.66 0.10 -8.11
CA GLY A 261 11.10 -0.01 -8.33
C GLY A 261 11.43 -0.64 -9.67
N GLU A 262 12.70 -0.95 -9.89
CA GLU A 262 13.18 -1.56 -11.14
C GLU A 262 12.86 -3.06 -11.24
N ASN A 263 12.58 -3.74 -10.12
CA ASN A 263 12.12 -5.12 -10.11
C ASN A 263 10.62 -5.13 -10.45
N LEU A 264 10.29 -5.22 -11.74
CA LEU A 264 8.94 -5.06 -12.28
C LEU A 264 8.11 -6.34 -12.27
N ASP A 265 8.75 -7.50 -12.29
CA ASP A 265 8.02 -8.77 -12.25
C ASP A 265 7.60 -9.08 -10.81
N TYR A 266 6.34 -9.50 -10.62
CA TYR A 266 5.82 -9.83 -9.29
C TYR A 266 6.73 -10.82 -8.54
N GLY A 267 7.37 -11.75 -9.26
CA GLY A 267 8.26 -12.78 -8.74
C GLY A 267 9.69 -12.35 -8.44
N ASP A 268 10.07 -11.08 -8.65
CA ASP A 268 11.43 -10.56 -8.39
C ASP A 268 11.67 -10.46 -6.87
N MET A 269 11.95 -11.59 -6.23
CA MET A 269 12.07 -11.74 -4.78
C MET A 269 13.33 -12.51 -4.41
N ASP A 270 14.08 -11.97 -3.44
CA ASP A 270 15.23 -12.65 -2.81
C ASP A 270 14.74 -13.39 -1.55
N ILE A 271 14.28 -14.63 -1.73
CA ILE A 271 13.64 -15.43 -0.67
C ILE A 271 14.67 -15.82 0.41
N ARG A 272 14.26 -15.65 1.68
CA ARG A 272 15.01 -16.13 2.86
C ARG A 272 14.23 -17.22 3.57
N GLN A 273 14.90 -18.31 3.91
CA GLN A 273 14.29 -19.39 4.69
C GLN A 273 14.08 -18.93 6.14
N PRO A 274 12.96 -19.30 6.78
CA PRO A 274 12.65 -18.83 8.14
C PRO A 274 13.70 -19.20 9.18
N ASP A 275 14.39 -20.34 9.05
CA ASP A 275 15.43 -20.82 9.96
C ASP A 275 16.77 -20.09 9.81
N THR A 276 16.88 -19.18 8.83
CA THR A 276 18.09 -18.35 8.61
C THR A 276 17.94 -16.93 9.15
N LEU A 277 16.75 -16.53 9.64
CA LEU A 277 16.50 -15.19 10.18
C LEU A 277 17.15 -15.03 11.58
N LYS A 278 17.58 -13.78 11.88
CA LYS A 278 18.18 -13.43 13.17
C LYS A 278 17.55 -12.19 13.78
#